data_135135085adae2fe1a5237a068a142f1
#
_entry.id   135135085adae2fe1a5237a068a142f1
#
_cell.length_a   1.000
_cell.length_b   1.000
_cell.length_c   1.000
_cell.angle_alpha   90.00
_cell.angle_beta   90.00
_cell.angle_gamma   90.00
#
_symmetry.space_group_name_H-M   'P 1'
#
loop_
_entity.id
_entity.type
_entity.pdbx_description
1 polymer ?
#
loop_
_entity_poly.entity_id
_entity_poly.type
_entity_poly.pdbx_seq_one_letter_code
_entity_poly.pdbx_strand_id
1 'polypeptide(L)'
;TPLVTLAQARANATPVGFENYKPAKPKFIGRRVFKNFDLAELEKYIDWAPFFQTWDLAGPFPAILEDAVVGVEAKKVYADGQAMLKKIIANRWLTANAVVGLYPAQRVGDDIVLYADETRQQQVMTWHGLRQQTVKPNNNPNRCLSDFVADQTQAADYVGLFAVTAGLGAEKQEKRFIDAHDDYSAILFKALADRLAEAFAECMHHRVRTDLWGYAADETLSNEDLIKEKYQGIRPAPGYPACPDHSAKQDMFALLQCDEIDMGLTSSLAMTPAASVSGFYLAHPEAKYFNVGRIGDDQVHDLAQRQGVAVKDLERLLAPNL
;
A
#
# COMPACT_ATOMS: atom_id res chain seq x y z
N THR A 1 -7.87 -26.18 4.75
CA THR A 1 -8.13 -25.74 6.12
C THR A 1 -9.61 -25.49 6.31
N PRO A 2 -10.23 -26.04 7.38
CA PRO A 2 -11.65 -25.86 7.63
C PRO A 2 -11.97 -24.39 7.94
N LEU A 3 -13.22 -23.98 7.62
CA LEU A 3 -13.71 -22.64 7.87
C LEU A 3 -14.65 -22.64 9.09
N VAL A 4 -14.67 -21.53 9.80
CA VAL A 4 -15.74 -21.20 10.75
C VAL A 4 -16.80 -20.37 10.03
N THR A 5 -17.97 -20.20 10.62
CA THR A 5 -18.97 -19.29 10.06
C THR A 5 -18.49 -17.84 10.19
N LEU A 6 -19.02 -16.95 9.37
CA LEU A 6 -18.69 -15.53 9.46
C LEU A 6 -19.04 -14.98 10.86
N ALA A 7 -20.18 -15.40 11.44
CA ALA A 7 -20.56 -14.99 12.80
C ALA A 7 -19.52 -15.44 13.84
N GLN A 8 -19.03 -16.67 13.73
CA GLN A 8 -17.98 -17.19 14.62
C GLN A 8 -16.67 -16.43 14.44
N ALA A 9 -16.29 -16.13 13.18
CA ALA A 9 -15.09 -15.36 12.89
C ALA A 9 -15.18 -13.94 13.49
N ARG A 10 -16.32 -13.28 13.35
CA ARG A 10 -16.57 -11.96 13.94
C ARG A 10 -16.53 -11.98 15.47
N ALA A 11 -17.05 -13.03 16.08
CA ALA A 11 -16.96 -13.21 17.54
C ALA A 11 -15.51 -13.42 18.01
N ASN A 12 -14.62 -13.87 17.12
CA ASN A 12 -13.20 -14.07 17.38
C ASN A 12 -12.34 -12.96 16.74
N ALA A 13 -12.85 -11.74 16.64
CA ALA A 13 -12.13 -10.61 16.08
C ALA A 13 -10.89 -10.25 16.90
N THR A 14 -9.95 -9.54 16.30
CA THR A 14 -8.74 -9.07 17.00
C THR A 14 -9.15 -8.17 18.18
N PRO A 15 -8.73 -8.49 19.41
CA PRO A 15 -8.99 -7.62 20.55
C PRO A 15 -8.03 -6.43 20.52
N VAL A 16 -8.46 -5.33 19.91
CA VAL A 16 -7.64 -4.10 19.80
C VAL A 16 -8.11 -3.11 20.87
N GLY A 17 -7.16 -2.63 21.68
CA GLY A 17 -7.45 -1.69 22.75
C GLY A 17 -7.37 -0.24 22.32
N PHE A 18 -8.35 0.56 22.75
CA PHE A 18 -8.35 2.02 22.61
C PHE A 18 -8.40 2.71 23.99
N GLU A 19 -8.24 1.95 25.05
CA GLU A 19 -8.28 2.46 26.42
C GLU A 19 -6.98 3.17 26.78
N ASN A 20 -5.84 2.61 26.36
CA ASN A 20 -4.50 3.14 26.64
C ASN A 20 -3.86 3.75 25.39
N TYR A 21 -4.59 3.86 24.31
CA TYR A 21 -4.14 4.47 23.06
C TYR A 21 -5.21 5.41 22.55
N LYS A 22 -4.87 6.69 22.48
CA LYS A 22 -5.75 7.69 21.89
C LYS A 22 -5.28 7.98 20.46
N PRO A 23 -6.12 7.79 19.44
CA PRO A 23 -5.76 8.13 18.08
C PRO A 23 -5.36 9.60 17.95
N ALA A 24 -4.20 9.84 17.34
CA ALA A 24 -3.74 11.19 17.06
C ALA A 24 -4.57 11.82 15.95
N LYS A 25 -4.93 13.08 16.13
CA LYS A 25 -5.59 13.86 15.07
C LYS A 25 -4.54 14.27 14.04
N PRO A 26 -4.79 14.05 12.73
CA PRO A 26 -3.90 14.57 11.69
C PRO A 26 -3.79 16.11 11.73
N LYS A 27 -2.67 16.63 11.25
CA LYS A 27 -2.46 18.09 11.21
C LYS A 27 -3.38 18.81 10.22
N PHE A 28 -3.94 18.06 9.25
CA PHE A 28 -4.95 18.58 8.32
C PHE A 28 -5.94 17.46 7.98
N ILE A 29 -7.12 17.83 7.52
CA ILE A 29 -8.13 16.89 7.02
C ILE A 29 -8.31 17.16 5.53
N GLY A 30 -8.45 16.09 4.75
CA GLY A 30 -8.61 16.15 3.30
C GLY A 30 -7.31 15.86 2.56
N ARG A 31 -7.22 16.38 1.34
CA ARG A 31 -6.18 16.02 0.36
C ARG A 31 -5.01 16.98 0.41
N ARG A 32 -3.82 16.44 0.15
CA ARG A 32 -2.63 17.24 -0.16
C ARG A 32 -1.88 16.59 -1.33
N VAL A 33 -1.57 17.40 -2.35
CA VAL A 33 -0.92 16.95 -3.58
C VAL A 33 0.56 17.35 -3.55
N PHE A 34 1.40 16.43 -4.03
CA PHE A 34 2.85 16.63 -4.18
C PHE A 34 3.20 16.31 -5.62
N LYS A 35 3.53 17.34 -6.41
CA LYS A 35 3.89 17.15 -7.82
C LYS A 35 5.38 17.34 -8.03
N ASN A 36 5.91 16.60 -9.00
CA ASN A 36 7.30 16.74 -9.42
C ASN A 36 8.27 16.59 -8.25
N PHE A 37 8.03 15.55 -7.44
CA PHE A 37 8.82 15.29 -6.24
C PHE A 37 10.27 14.99 -6.59
N ASP A 38 11.21 15.46 -5.77
CA ASP A 38 12.63 15.29 -6.00
C ASP A 38 13.05 13.80 -5.99
N LEU A 39 13.46 13.28 -7.16
CA LEU A 39 13.88 11.88 -7.28
C LEU A 39 15.14 11.59 -6.44
N ALA A 40 16.01 12.58 -6.27
CA ALA A 40 17.20 12.43 -5.44
C ALA A 40 16.83 12.17 -3.97
N GLU A 41 15.72 12.74 -3.50
CA GLU A 41 15.18 12.45 -2.16
C GLU A 41 14.68 11.01 -2.06
N LEU A 42 14.05 10.49 -3.12
CA LEU A 42 13.53 9.13 -3.15
C LEU A 42 14.64 8.07 -3.15
N GLU A 43 15.80 8.38 -3.74
CA GLU A 43 16.94 7.46 -3.76
C GLU A 43 17.29 6.92 -2.38
N LYS A 44 17.16 7.76 -1.34
CA LYS A 44 17.46 7.40 0.05
C LYS A 44 16.56 6.31 0.62
N TYR A 45 15.38 6.13 0.02
CA TYR A 45 14.37 5.18 0.50
C TYR A 45 14.34 3.89 -0.31
N ILE A 46 15.21 3.71 -1.31
CA ILE A 46 15.19 2.52 -2.16
C ILE A 46 15.52 1.27 -1.36
N ASP A 47 14.65 0.27 -1.49
CA ASP A 47 14.94 -1.12 -1.13
C ASP A 47 15.52 -1.81 -2.36
N TRP A 48 16.82 -2.13 -2.31
CA TRP A 48 17.51 -2.72 -3.44
C TRP A 48 17.29 -4.22 -3.60
N ALA A 49 16.88 -4.93 -2.55
CA ALA A 49 16.73 -6.39 -2.61
C ALA A 49 15.81 -6.87 -3.75
N PRO A 50 14.61 -6.30 -3.95
CA PRO A 50 13.74 -6.72 -5.05
C PRO A 50 14.30 -6.38 -6.45
N PHE A 51 15.19 -5.40 -6.55
CA PHE A 51 15.81 -5.04 -7.82
C PHE A 51 16.52 -6.23 -8.48
N PHE A 52 17.23 -7.04 -7.69
CA PHE A 52 17.99 -8.18 -8.20
C PHE A 52 17.11 -9.32 -8.71
N GLN A 53 15.88 -9.43 -8.24
CA GLN A 53 14.94 -10.48 -8.65
C GLN A 53 14.59 -10.41 -10.14
N THR A 54 14.69 -9.23 -10.75
CA THR A 54 14.48 -9.04 -12.19
C THR A 54 15.44 -9.90 -13.02
N TRP A 55 16.62 -10.22 -12.48
CA TRP A 55 17.62 -11.06 -13.12
C TRP A 55 17.77 -12.42 -12.44
N ASP A 56 16.74 -12.87 -11.73
CA ASP A 56 16.72 -14.14 -10.99
C ASP A 56 17.85 -14.25 -9.97
N LEU A 57 18.32 -13.14 -9.45
CA LEU A 57 19.32 -13.08 -8.38
C LEU A 57 18.58 -12.87 -7.06
N ALA A 58 18.68 -13.83 -6.15
CA ALA A 58 18.00 -13.78 -4.85
C ALA A 58 19.02 -13.71 -3.72
N GLY A 59 18.70 -12.87 -2.73
CA GLY A 59 19.50 -12.74 -1.53
C GLY A 59 19.29 -11.39 -0.87
N PRO A 60 19.65 -11.26 0.42
CA PRO A 60 19.55 -10.00 1.13
C PRO A 60 20.57 -8.99 0.60
N PHE A 61 20.19 -7.72 0.56
CA PHE A 61 21.08 -6.62 0.21
C PHE A 61 21.59 -5.97 1.52
N PRO A 62 22.88 -5.61 1.64
CA PRO A 62 23.92 -5.67 0.59
C PRO A 62 24.69 -6.99 0.50
N ALA A 63 24.39 -7.98 1.34
CA ALA A 63 25.16 -9.24 1.39
C ALA A 63 25.19 -9.98 0.03
N ILE A 64 24.16 -9.82 -0.81
CA ILE A 64 24.11 -10.44 -2.14
C ILE A 64 25.32 -10.06 -3.01
N LEU A 65 25.87 -8.86 -2.82
CA LEU A 65 27.03 -8.39 -3.60
C LEU A 65 28.29 -9.19 -3.32
N GLU A 66 28.37 -9.87 -2.18
CA GLU A 66 29.51 -10.69 -1.76
C GLU A 66 29.19 -12.17 -1.80
N ASP A 67 28.05 -12.58 -2.39
CA ASP A 67 27.65 -13.99 -2.50
C ASP A 67 28.64 -14.75 -3.36
N ALA A 68 29.02 -15.97 -2.92
CA ALA A 68 30.01 -16.79 -3.60
C ALA A 68 29.57 -17.23 -4.99
N VAL A 69 28.25 -17.35 -5.24
CA VAL A 69 27.71 -17.85 -6.51
C VAL A 69 27.26 -16.69 -7.40
N VAL A 70 26.45 -15.76 -6.87
CA VAL A 70 25.81 -14.70 -7.67
C VAL A 70 26.44 -13.32 -7.49
N GLY A 71 27.41 -13.16 -6.59
CA GLY A 71 27.94 -11.85 -6.22
C GLY A 71 28.56 -11.07 -7.36
N VAL A 72 29.29 -11.72 -8.27
CA VAL A 72 29.92 -11.04 -9.42
C VAL A 72 28.87 -10.42 -10.34
N GLU A 73 27.82 -11.19 -10.66
CA GLU A 73 26.72 -10.71 -11.50
C GLU A 73 25.90 -9.65 -10.77
N ALA A 74 25.63 -9.84 -9.48
CA ALA A 74 24.94 -8.87 -8.66
C ALA A 74 25.65 -7.52 -8.61
N LYS A 75 26.98 -7.50 -8.44
CA LYS A 75 27.78 -6.28 -8.47
C LYS A 75 27.66 -5.56 -9.80
N LYS A 76 27.70 -6.32 -10.92
CA LYS A 76 27.58 -5.74 -12.27
C LYS A 76 26.21 -5.07 -12.45
N VAL A 77 25.14 -5.80 -12.16
CA VAL A 77 23.77 -5.30 -12.29
C VAL A 77 23.54 -4.09 -11.38
N TYR A 78 24.06 -4.13 -10.18
CA TYR A 78 23.97 -3.02 -9.24
C TYR A 78 24.68 -1.77 -9.76
N ALA A 79 25.90 -1.92 -10.28
CA ALA A 79 26.66 -0.80 -10.87
C ALA A 79 25.91 -0.20 -12.06
N ASP A 80 25.36 -1.04 -12.95
CA ASP A 80 24.55 -0.59 -14.09
C ASP A 80 23.27 0.13 -13.60
N GLY A 81 22.63 -0.39 -12.55
CA GLY A 81 21.47 0.23 -11.92
C GLY A 81 21.80 1.61 -11.35
N GLN A 82 22.91 1.74 -10.63
CA GLN A 82 23.36 3.02 -10.09
C GLN A 82 23.64 4.04 -11.20
N ALA A 83 24.29 3.61 -12.28
CA ALA A 83 24.55 4.48 -13.42
C ALA A 83 23.27 4.93 -14.12
N MET A 84 22.32 4.02 -14.31
CA MET A 84 21.02 4.33 -14.90
C MET A 84 20.22 5.29 -13.99
N LEU A 85 20.23 5.06 -12.70
CA LEU A 85 19.53 5.93 -11.73
C LEU A 85 20.05 7.37 -11.79
N LYS A 86 21.36 7.55 -11.90
CA LYS A 86 21.96 8.89 -12.09
C LYS A 86 21.44 9.57 -13.34
N LYS A 87 21.33 8.83 -14.46
CA LYS A 87 20.79 9.35 -15.71
C LYS A 87 19.30 9.74 -15.57
N ILE A 88 18.52 8.91 -14.92
CA ILE A 88 17.09 9.16 -14.65
C ILE A 88 16.94 10.48 -13.89
N ILE A 89 17.71 10.67 -12.84
CA ILE A 89 17.64 11.86 -11.99
C ILE A 89 18.15 13.09 -12.75
N ALA A 90 19.31 13.00 -13.38
CA ALA A 90 19.94 14.12 -14.07
C ALA A 90 19.11 14.60 -15.27
N ASN A 91 18.52 13.68 -16.03
CA ASN A 91 17.78 14.00 -17.25
C ASN A 91 16.27 14.10 -17.02
N ARG A 92 15.81 13.89 -15.79
CA ARG A 92 14.37 13.89 -15.44
C ARG A 92 13.55 12.99 -16.35
N TRP A 93 14.04 11.78 -16.57
CA TRP A 93 13.35 10.80 -17.42
C TRP A 93 12.06 10.30 -16.81
N LEU A 94 11.90 10.46 -15.51
CA LEU A 94 10.68 10.12 -14.77
C LEU A 94 10.23 11.33 -13.95
N THR A 95 8.92 11.48 -13.81
CA THR A 95 8.31 12.43 -12.88
C THR A 95 7.55 11.67 -11.80
N ALA A 96 7.69 12.10 -10.55
CA ALA A 96 7.05 11.50 -9.39
C ALA A 96 6.00 12.43 -8.81
N ASN A 97 4.76 11.96 -8.72
CA ASN A 97 3.62 12.67 -8.14
C ASN A 97 2.97 11.83 -7.05
N ALA A 98 2.40 12.50 -6.05
CA ALA A 98 1.66 11.84 -4.98
C ALA A 98 0.47 12.65 -4.53
N VAL A 99 -0.53 11.96 -3.98
CA VAL A 99 -1.62 12.56 -3.22
C VAL A 99 -1.80 11.78 -1.93
N VAL A 100 -1.98 12.49 -0.82
CA VAL A 100 -2.31 11.95 0.49
C VAL A 100 -3.62 12.56 0.93
N GLY A 101 -4.56 11.71 1.40
CA GLY A 101 -5.80 12.16 2.01
C GLY A 101 -5.90 11.63 3.43
N LEU A 102 -6.20 12.51 4.38
CA LEU A 102 -6.36 12.16 5.80
C LEU A 102 -7.78 12.51 6.23
N TYR A 103 -8.49 11.52 6.77
CA TYR A 103 -9.93 11.65 7.03
C TYR A 103 -10.32 11.15 8.41
N PRO A 104 -11.29 11.81 9.06
CA PRO A 104 -11.96 11.20 10.21
C PRO A 104 -12.59 9.88 9.76
N ALA A 105 -12.44 8.84 10.56
CA ALA A 105 -12.92 7.50 10.22
C ALA A 105 -13.35 6.73 11.45
N GLN A 106 -14.34 5.86 11.28
CA GLN A 106 -14.83 4.97 12.34
C GLN A 106 -15.07 3.58 11.77
N ARG A 107 -14.81 2.57 12.59
CA ARG A 107 -15.20 1.20 12.26
C ARG A 107 -16.70 1.03 12.45
N VAL A 108 -17.34 0.37 11.49
CA VAL A 108 -18.74 -0.05 11.55
C VAL A 108 -18.78 -1.52 11.12
N GLY A 109 -18.83 -2.43 12.08
CA GLY A 109 -18.71 -3.86 11.79
C GLY A 109 -17.34 -4.19 11.19
N ASP A 110 -17.33 -4.81 10.03
CA ASP A 110 -16.09 -5.10 9.27
C ASP A 110 -15.71 -3.97 8.31
N ASP A 111 -16.48 -2.90 8.28
CA ASP A 111 -16.25 -1.74 7.42
C ASP A 111 -15.53 -0.61 8.13
N ILE A 112 -14.88 0.25 7.35
CA ILE A 112 -14.35 1.53 7.82
C ILE A 112 -15.05 2.64 7.03
N VAL A 113 -15.70 3.55 7.74
CA VAL A 113 -16.38 4.70 7.13
C VAL A 113 -15.49 5.93 7.29
N LEU A 114 -15.25 6.62 6.18
CA LEU A 114 -14.47 7.86 6.13
C LEU A 114 -15.43 9.05 5.99
N TYR A 115 -15.13 10.14 6.68
CA TYR A 115 -15.96 11.33 6.72
C TYR A 115 -15.21 12.55 6.16
N ALA A 116 -15.99 13.53 5.67
CA ALA A 116 -15.43 14.74 5.08
C ALA A 116 -14.69 15.62 6.10
N ASP A 117 -15.20 15.66 7.35
CA ASP A 117 -14.64 16.51 8.40
C ASP A 117 -14.91 15.96 9.80
N GLU A 118 -14.47 16.68 10.80
CA GLU A 118 -14.57 16.30 12.20
C GLU A 118 -16.00 16.21 12.74
N THR A 119 -17.00 16.75 12.04
CA THR A 119 -18.41 16.58 12.46
C THR A 119 -18.88 15.14 12.26
N ARG A 120 -18.20 14.38 11.39
CA ARG A 120 -18.48 12.95 11.12
C ARG A 120 -19.94 12.71 10.69
N GLN A 121 -20.49 13.65 9.92
CA GLN A 121 -21.87 13.57 9.43
C GLN A 121 -21.95 13.23 7.94
N GLN A 122 -20.98 13.71 7.14
CA GLN A 122 -20.92 13.44 5.71
C GLN A 122 -19.92 12.32 5.42
N GLN A 123 -20.43 11.16 5.02
CA GLN A 123 -19.59 10.06 4.58
C GLN A 123 -19.04 10.33 3.18
N VAL A 124 -17.74 10.13 2.98
CA VAL A 124 -17.09 10.30 1.69
C VAL A 124 -16.64 9.01 1.07
N MET A 125 -16.46 7.97 1.87
CA MET A 125 -16.10 6.63 1.40
C MET A 125 -16.40 5.60 2.48
N THR A 126 -16.79 4.40 2.08
CA THR A 126 -16.81 3.22 2.97
C THR A 126 -15.90 2.16 2.38
N TRP A 127 -14.90 1.75 3.16
CA TRP A 127 -14.09 0.59 2.82
C TRP A 127 -14.71 -0.66 3.43
N HIS A 128 -14.93 -1.68 2.61
CA HIS A 128 -15.56 -2.93 3.04
C HIS A 128 -14.48 -3.98 3.30
N GLY A 129 -14.35 -4.41 4.55
CA GLY A 129 -13.31 -5.33 4.96
C GLY A 129 -13.68 -6.79 4.76
N LEU A 130 -12.64 -7.60 4.58
CA LEU A 130 -12.72 -9.06 4.56
C LEU A 130 -12.06 -9.62 5.81
N ARG A 131 -12.77 -10.53 6.48
CA ARG A 131 -12.30 -11.18 7.71
C ARG A 131 -11.77 -12.57 7.42
N GLN A 132 -10.70 -12.94 8.09
CA GLN A 132 -10.22 -14.32 8.07
C GLN A 132 -11.32 -15.26 8.59
N GLN A 133 -11.53 -16.39 7.92
CA GLN A 133 -12.55 -17.39 8.28
C GLN A 133 -11.99 -18.79 8.51
N THR A 134 -10.71 -18.98 8.40
CA THR A 134 -10.10 -20.28 8.71
C THR A 134 -10.13 -20.52 10.22
N VAL A 135 -10.25 -21.78 10.61
CA VAL A 135 -10.10 -22.17 12.02
C VAL A 135 -8.71 -21.76 12.50
N LYS A 136 -8.66 -21.08 13.64
CA LYS A 136 -7.40 -20.56 14.21
C LYS A 136 -6.91 -21.42 15.36
N PRO A 137 -5.61 -21.81 15.35
CA PRO A 137 -5.02 -22.51 16.50
C PRO A 137 -4.71 -21.53 17.63
N ASN A 138 -4.55 -22.08 18.86
CA ASN A 138 -4.04 -21.34 20.01
C ASN A 138 -4.79 -20.04 20.35
N ASN A 139 -6.09 -20.01 20.14
CA ASN A 139 -6.94 -18.84 20.40
C ASN A 139 -6.53 -17.58 19.59
N ASN A 140 -5.85 -17.78 18.47
CA ASN A 140 -5.52 -16.65 17.58
C ASN A 140 -6.79 -16.05 16.99
N PRO A 141 -6.86 -14.73 16.82
CA PRO A 141 -8.05 -14.09 16.29
C PRO A 141 -8.21 -14.29 14.77
N ASN A 142 -9.47 -14.23 14.33
CA ASN A 142 -9.81 -14.08 12.92
C ASN A 142 -9.81 -12.60 12.57
N ARG A 143 -8.77 -12.14 11.89
CA ARG A 143 -8.46 -10.71 11.69
C ARG A 143 -9.20 -10.10 10.52
N CYS A 144 -9.55 -8.83 10.69
CA CYS A 144 -9.96 -7.93 9.62
C CYS A 144 -9.23 -6.61 9.83
N LEU A 145 -8.83 -5.92 8.77
CA LEU A 145 -8.11 -4.64 8.92
C LEU A 145 -8.94 -3.60 9.70
N SER A 146 -10.27 -3.64 9.59
CA SER A 146 -11.17 -2.74 10.33
C SER A 146 -11.02 -2.88 11.85
N ASP A 147 -10.51 -3.99 12.35
CA ASP A 147 -10.29 -4.18 13.79
C ASP A 147 -9.34 -3.15 14.38
N PHE A 148 -8.46 -2.58 13.55
CA PHE A 148 -7.44 -1.61 13.98
C PHE A 148 -7.94 -0.15 13.96
N VAL A 149 -9.21 0.07 13.64
CA VAL A 149 -9.85 1.39 13.66
C VAL A 149 -10.93 1.38 14.73
N ALA A 150 -10.99 2.45 15.54
CA ALA A 150 -11.98 2.55 16.63
C ALA A 150 -13.39 2.70 16.07
N ASP A 151 -14.38 2.12 16.75
CA ASP A 151 -15.77 2.52 16.55
C ASP A 151 -16.06 3.82 17.31
N GLN A 152 -17.21 4.43 17.04
CA GLN A 152 -17.57 5.72 17.62
C GLN A 152 -17.70 5.71 19.16
N THR A 153 -17.89 4.54 19.76
CA THR A 153 -17.99 4.40 21.23
C THR A 153 -16.62 4.29 21.88
N GLN A 154 -15.59 3.90 21.13
CA GLN A 154 -14.24 3.72 21.64
C GLN A 154 -13.40 4.99 21.59
N ALA A 155 -13.35 5.66 20.43
CA ALA A 155 -12.57 6.88 20.24
C ALA A 155 -12.92 7.53 18.90
N ALA A 156 -12.61 8.81 18.75
CA ALA A 156 -12.57 9.46 17.45
C ALA A 156 -11.29 9.04 16.74
N ASP A 157 -11.41 8.39 15.59
CA ASP A 157 -10.28 7.84 14.87
C ASP A 157 -10.13 8.45 13.47
N TYR A 158 -9.09 8.07 12.78
CA TYR A 158 -8.71 8.61 11.48
C TYR A 158 -8.10 7.52 10.61
N VAL A 159 -8.20 7.67 9.31
CA VAL A 159 -7.57 6.80 8.32
C VAL A 159 -6.98 7.67 7.22
N GLY A 160 -5.81 7.29 6.73
CA GLY A 160 -5.21 7.93 5.57
C GLY A 160 -5.38 7.08 4.32
N LEU A 161 -5.39 7.74 3.17
CA LEU A 161 -5.30 7.15 1.84
C LEU A 161 -4.12 7.77 1.11
N PHE A 162 -3.49 7.01 0.22
CA PHE A 162 -2.44 7.55 -0.62
C PHE A 162 -2.43 6.94 -2.00
N ALA A 163 -1.91 7.69 -2.96
CA ALA A 163 -1.54 7.21 -4.28
C ALA A 163 -0.25 7.92 -4.69
N VAL A 164 0.73 7.17 -5.14
CA VAL A 164 2.03 7.68 -5.58
C VAL A 164 2.38 7.06 -6.92
N THR A 165 3.07 7.81 -7.77
CA THR A 165 3.67 7.31 -9.00
C THR A 165 5.06 7.87 -9.18
N ALA A 166 5.95 7.05 -9.72
CA ALA A 166 7.26 7.47 -10.23
C ALA A 166 7.41 7.09 -11.70
N GLY A 167 6.30 6.78 -12.37
CA GLY A 167 6.28 6.25 -13.72
C GLY A 167 5.89 7.24 -14.81
N LEU A 168 5.69 8.51 -14.49
CA LEU A 168 5.36 9.51 -15.51
C LEU A 168 6.56 9.76 -16.42
N GLY A 169 6.37 9.55 -17.73
CA GLY A 169 7.45 9.61 -18.71
C GLY A 169 8.12 8.27 -19.02
N ALA A 170 7.76 7.20 -18.29
CA ALA A 170 8.39 5.89 -18.45
C ALA A 170 8.23 5.29 -19.85
N GLU A 171 7.04 5.36 -20.43
CA GLU A 171 6.77 4.78 -21.75
C GLU A 171 7.62 5.41 -22.83
N LYS A 172 7.79 6.73 -22.80
CA LYS A 172 8.58 7.47 -23.76
C LYS A 172 10.05 7.06 -23.74
N GLN A 173 10.64 6.96 -22.54
CA GLN A 173 12.05 6.62 -22.38
C GLN A 173 12.30 5.13 -22.66
N GLU A 174 11.39 4.25 -22.22
CA GLU A 174 11.45 2.82 -22.54
C GLU A 174 11.45 2.60 -24.06
N LYS A 175 10.55 3.30 -24.78
CA LYS A 175 10.48 3.22 -26.24
C LYS A 175 11.80 3.63 -26.90
N ARG A 176 12.48 4.64 -26.39
CA ARG A 176 13.79 5.05 -26.91
C ARG A 176 14.81 3.92 -26.81
N PHE A 177 14.85 3.20 -25.70
CA PHE A 177 15.74 2.05 -25.52
C PHE A 177 15.37 0.90 -26.49
N ILE A 178 14.09 0.60 -26.62
CA ILE A 178 13.60 -0.46 -27.50
C ILE A 178 13.92 -0.11 -28.97
N ASP A 179 13.68 1.12 -29.40
CA ASP A 179 13.96 1.58 -30.76
C ASP A 179 15.48 1.54 -31.06
N ALA A 180 16.32 1.70 -30.05
CA ALA A 180 17.77 1.56 -30.16
C ALA A 180 18.27 0.12 -30.04
N HIS A 181 17.37 -0.85 -29.97
CA HIS A 181 17.67 -2.29 -29.77
C HIS A 181 18.45 -2.55 -28.47
N ASP A 182 18.20 -1.74 -27.45
CA ASP A 182 18.82 -1.87 -26.13
C ASP A 182 17.81 -2.38 -25.11
N ASP A 183 17.48 -3.67 -25.21
CA ASP A 183 16.51 -4.32 -24.35
C ASP A 183 16.97 -4.37 -22.89
N TYR A 184 18.26 -4.51 -22.67
CA TYR A 184 18.81 -4.54 -21.32
C TYR A 184 18.55 -3.21 -20.58
N SER A 185 18.83 -2.08 -21.23
CA SER A 185 18.57 -0.76 -20.62
C SER A 185 17.08 -0.53 -20.42
N ALA A 186 16.22 -1.03 -21.31
CA ALA A 186 14.76 -0.93 -21.14
C ALA A 186 14.30 -1.67 -19.88
N ILE A 187 14.79 -2.89 -19.67
CA ILE A 187 14.47 -3.70 -18.48
C ILE A 187 15.00 -3.04 -17.21
N LEU A 188 16.24 -2.58 -17.25
CA LEU A 188 16.91 -1.90 -16.14
C LEU A 188 16.14 -0.64 -15.73
N PHE A 189 15.74 0.16 -16.71
CA PHE A 189 14.98 1.40 -16.52
C PHE A 189 13.62 1.12 -15.85
N LYS A 190 12.88 0.13 -16.33
CA LYS A 190 11.59 -0.26 -15.76
C LYS A 190 11.74 -0.76 -14.31
N ALA A 191 12.75 -1.57 -14.05
CA ALA A 191 13.03 -2.07 -12.71
C ALA A 191 13.30 -0.90 -11.74
N LEU A 192 14.02 0.12 -12.19
CA LEU A 192 14.30 1.31 -11.38
C LEU A 192 13.06 2.18 -11.18
N ALA A 193 12.20 2.32 -12.19
CA ALA A 193 10.94 3.03 -12.04
C ALA A 193 10.09 2.41 -10.92
N ASP A 194 10.00 1.07 -10.88
CA ASP A 194 9.29 0.35 -9.83
C ASP A 194 9.94 0.57 -8.45
N ARG A 195 11.27 0.54 -8.39
CA ARG A 195 11.99 0.81 -7.13
C ARG A 195 11.76 2.23 -6.63
N LEU A 196 11.71 3.20 -7.53
CA LEU A 196 11.42 4.60 -7.18
C LEU A 196 9.97 4.77 -6.70
N ALA A 197 9.00 4.09 -7.31
CA ALA A 197 7.61 4.12 -6.87
C ALA A 197 7.47 3.58 -5.45
N GLU A 198 8.09 2.42 -5.17
CA GLU A 198 8.10 1.83 -3.82
C GLU A 198 8.83 2.73 -2.82
N ALA A 199 9.95 3.32 -3.22
CA ALA A 199 10.68 4.29 -2.39
C ALA A 199 9.79 5.51 -2.07
N PHE A 200 8.98 5.95 -3.04
CA PHE A 200 8.07 7.07 -2.85
C PHE A 200 6.96 6.71 -1.85
N ALA A 201 6.42 5.50 -1.94
CA ALA A 201 5.45 5.01 -0.94
C ALA A 201 6.06 5.01 0.47
N GLU A 202 7.32 4.56 0.61
CA GLU A 202 8.04 4.57 1.90
C GLU A 202 8.29 5.99 2.40
N CYS A 203 8.76 6.87 1.52
CA CYS A 203 9.01 8.28 1.83
C CYS A 203 7.75 8.99 2.33
N MET A 204 6.63 8.82 1.62
CA MET A 204 5.36 9.46 2.00
C MET A 204 4.81 8.88 3.29
N HIS A 205 4.92 7.58 3.51
CA HIS A 205 4.52 6.95 4.77
C HIS A 205 5.33 7.50 5.95
N HIS A 206 6.65 7.65 5.77
CA HIS A 206 7.50 8.28 6.76
C HIS A 206 7.04 9.71 7.08
N ARG A 207 6.78 10.52 6.05
CA ARG A 207 6.28 11.89 6.22
C ARG A 207 4.92 11.95 6.90
N VAL A 208 4.05 11.01 6.59
CA VAL A 208 2.73 10.92 7.25
C VAL A 208 2.90 10.62 8.73
N ARG A 209 3.73 9.64 9.09
CA ARG A 209 3.97 9.27 10.50
C ARG A 209 4.57 10.42 11.30
N THR A 210 5.58 11.08 10.74
CA THR A 210 6.38 12.07 11.48
C THR A 210 5.86 13.50 11.38
N ASP A 211 5.11 13.82 10.34
CA ASP A 211 4.68 15.21 10.07
C ASP A 211 3.22 15.36 9.67
N LEU A 212 2.82 14.87 8.48
CA LEU A 212 1.50 15.19 7.91
C LEU A 212 0.34 14.76 8.80
N TRP A 213 0.44 13.58 9.38
CA TRP A 213 -0.46 13.11 10.43
C TRP A 213 0.18 13.36 11.81
N GLY A 214 1.41 12.86 11.98
CA GLY A 214 2.21 13.14 13.17
C GLY A 214 2.00 12.18 14.34
N TYR A 215 1.48 10.97 14.09
CA TYR A 215 1.28 10.00 15.19
C TYR A 215 2.57 9.37 15.70
N ALA A 216 3.69 9.56 15.02
CA ALA A 216 5.01 9.09 15.42
C ALA A 216 6.08 10.17 15.16
N ALA A 217 5.83 11.39 15.66
CA ALA A 217 6.68 12.57 15.41
C ALA A 217 8.14 12.38 15.85
N ASP A 218 8.40 11.53 16.86
CA ASP A 218 9.73 11.28 17.41
C ASP A 218 10.45 10.12 16.74
N GLU A 219 9.90 9.57 15.65
CA GLU A 219 10.49 8.43 14.95
C GLU A 219 11.87 8.80 14.40
N THR A 220 12.87 7.95 14.71
CA THR A 220 14.24 8.05 14.19
C THR A 220 14.68 6.68 13.71
N LEU A 221 14.33 6.34 12.46
CA LEU A 221 14.61 5.03 11.87
C LEU A 221 15.55 5.18 10.69
N SER A 222 16.50 4.25 10.56
CA SER A 222 17.34 4.12 9.38
C SER A 222 16.54 3.56 8.21
N ASN A 223 17.07 3.64 6.98
CA ASN A 223 16.40 3.02 5.83
C ASN A 223 16.25 1.50 6.02
N GLU A 224 17.25 0.84 6.61
CA GLU A 224 17.17 -0.57 6.95
C GLU A 224 15.99 -0.87 7.90
N ASP A 225 15.79 -0.04 8.92
CA ASP A 225 14.67 -0.17 9.85
C ASP A 225 13.33 0.06 9.18
N LEU A 226 13.25 1.02 8.24
CA LEU A 226 12.04 1.27 7.44
C LEU A 226 11.69 0.05 6.57
N ILE A 227 12.67 -0.54 5.92
CA ILE A 227 12.49 -1.75 5.10
C ILE A 227 11.99 -2.91 5.98
N LYS A 228 12.46 -3.00 7.23
CA LYS A 228 12.01 -4.02 8.20
C LYS A 228 10.69 -3.67 8.88
N GLU A 229 10.05 -2.58 8.48
CA GLU A 229 8.75 -2.15 9.01
C GLU A 229 8.73 -1.95 10.52
N LYS A 230 9.80 -1.37 11.07
CA LYS A 230 9.92 -1.10 12.51
C LYS A 230 9.18 0.15 12.98
N TYR A 231 8.37 0.73 12.13
CA TYR A 231 7.55 1.89 12.42
C TYR A 231 6.18 1.50 12.99
N GLN A 232 5.51 2.47 13.61
CA GLN A 232 4.14 2.33 14.10
C GLN A 232 3.15 2.33 12.94
N GLY A 233 2.15 1.44 13.00
CA GLY A 233 1.10 1.37 11.99
C GLY A 233 1.50 0.60 10.73
N ILE A 234 0.61 0.60 9.75
CA ILE A 234 0.79 -0.12 8.49
C ILE A 234 0.24 0.67 7.31
N ARG A 235 0.64 0.29 6.09
CA ARG A 235 0.09 0.83 4.84
C ARG A 235 -0.41 -0.29 3.92
N PRO A 236 -1.54 -0.92 4.26
CA PRO A 236 -2.09 -1.99 3.44
C PRO A 236 -2.58 -1.46 2.09
N ALA A 237 -2.50 -2.32 1.06
CA ALA A 237 -2.88 -1.95 -0.30
C ALA A 237 -3.92 -2.93 -0.88
N PRO A 238 -4.98 -2.43 -1.55
CA PRO A 238 -5.96 -3.30 -2.20
C PRO A 238 -5.30 -4.23 -3.22
N GLY A 239 -5.69 -5.51 -3.19
CA GLY A 239 -5.12 -6.56 -4.01
C GLY A 239 -4.03 -7.37 -3.32
N TYR A 240 -3.54 -6.94 -2.17
CA TYR A 240 -2.61 -7.69 -1.35
C TYR A 240 -3.35 -8.58 -0.34
N PRO A 241 -2.66 -9.55 0.30
CA PRO A 241 -3.33 -10.59 1.10
C PRO A 241 -4.26 -10.12 2.21
N ALA A 242 -4.02 -8.96 2.83
CA ALA A 242 -4.86 -8.43 3.91
C ALA A 242 -6.13 -7.73 3.40
N CYS A 243 -6.15 -7.31 2.15
CA CYS A 243 -7.30 -6.67 1.50
C CYS A 243 -7.34 -7.04 0.02
N PRO A 244 -7.69 -8.31 -0.29
CA PRO A 244 -7.55 -8.86 -1.64
C PRO A 244 -8.49 -8.27 -2.68
N ASP A 245 -9.52 -7.53 -2.28
CA ASP A 245 -10.46 -6.91 -3.21
C ASP A 245 -9.87 -5.65 -3.84
N HIS A 246 -9.56 -5.73 -5.14
CA HIS A 246 -9.04 -4.61 -5.93
C HIS A 246 -10.04 -3.48 -6.14
N SER A 247 -11.36 -3.76 -6.00
CA SER A 247 -12.41 -2.77 -6.33
C SER A 247 -12.37 -1.53 -5.45
N ALA A 248 -11.78 -1.63 -4.24
CA ALA A 248 -11.59 -0.49 -3.35
C ALA A 248 -10.80 0.67 -4.01
N LYS A 249 -9.93 0.36 -4.97
CA LYS A 249 -9.16 1.39 -5.69
C LYS A 249 -10.04 2.38 -6.42
N GLN A 250 -11.21 1.98 -6.89
CA GLN A 250 -12.13 2.88 -7.60
C GLN A 250 -12.57 4.06 -6.72
N ASP A 251 -13.04 3.76 -5.51
CA ASP A 251 -13.48 4.78 -4.56
C ASP A 251 -12.30 5.60 -4.04
N MET A 252 -11.17 4.95 -3.79
CA MET A 252 -9.96 5.63 -3.34
C MET A 252 -9.46 6.64 -4.37
N PHE A 253 -9.37 6.25 -5.63
CA PHE A 253 -8.89 7.13 -6.71
C PHE A 253 -9.86 8.29 -6.97
N ALA A 254 -11.17 8.04 -6.83
CA ALA A 254 -12.18 9.09 -6.95
C ALA A 254 -12.06 10.11 -5.80
N LEU A 255 -11.98 9.62 -4.55
CA LEU A 255 -11.86 10.50 -3.37
C LEU A 255 -10.56 11.30 -3.40
N LEU A 256 -9.45 10.66 -3.76
CA LEU A 256 -8.15 11.30 -3.87
C LEU A 256 -8.00 12.18 -5.11
N GLN A 257 -8.94 12.10 -6.07
CA GLN A 257 -8.86 12.82 -7.34
C GLN A 257 -7.51 12.56 -8.03
N CYS A 258 -7.19 11.30 -8.24
CA CYS A 258 -5.89 10.86 -8.75
C CYS A 258 -5.58 11.37 -10.17
N ASP A 259 -6.59 11.77 -10.95
CA ASP A 259 -6.41 12.41 -12.24
C ASP A 259 -5.59 13.70 -12.15
N GLU A 260 -5.67 14.43 -11.03
CA GLU A 260 -4.86 15.64 -10.81
C GLU A 260 -3.35 15.37 -10.73
N ILE A 261 -2.96 14.14 -10.42
CA ILE A 261 -1.55 13.73 -10.35
C ILE A 261 -1.17 12.81 -11.51
N ASP A 262 -2.01 12.75 -12.55
CA ASP A 262 -1.82 11.96 -13.76
C ASP A 262 -1.79 10.45 -13.52
N MET A 263 -2.48 9.99 -12.49
CA MET A 263 -2.71 8.58 -12.23
C MET A 263 -4.15 8.17 -12.56
N GLY A 264 -4.31 6.94 -13.03
CA GLY A 264 -5.60 6.36 -13.34
C GLY A 264 -5.65 4.86 -13.13
N LEU A 265 -6.77 4.27 -13.48
CA LEU A 265 -7.02 2.83 -13.41
C LEU A 265 -7.46 2.30 -14.77
N THR A 266 -6.97 1.12 -15.14
CA THR A 266 -7.48 0.39 -16.30
C THR A 266 -8.81 -0.27 -15.96
N SER A 267 -9.49 -0.84 -16.95
CA SER A 267 -10.74 -1.60 -16.75
C SER A 267 -10.55 -2.80 -15.81
N SER A 268 -9.33 -3.35 -15.75
CA SER A 268 -8.98 -4.46 -14.83
C SER A 268 -8.45 -3.97 -13.50
N LEU A 269 -8.56 -2.66 -13.20
CA LEU A 269 -8.14 -2.03 -11.96
C LEU A 269 -6.61 -2.03 -11.72
N ALA A 270 -5.83 -2.13 -12.79
CA ALA A 270 -4.40 -1.89 -12.74
C ALA A 270 -4.14 -0.38 -12.74
N MET A 271 -3.15 0.04 -11.99
CA MET A 271 -2.78 1.46 -11.93
C MET A 271 -2.00 1.91 -13.15
N THR A 272 -2.25 3.13 -13.60
CA THR A 272 -1.47 3.81 -14.64
C THR A 272 -0.91 5.11 -14.09
N PRO A 273 0.38 5.43 -14.29
CA PRO A 273 1.44 4.56 -14.85
C PRO A 273 1.66 3.28 -14.05
N ALA A 274 2.29 2.28 -14.67
CA ALA A 274 2.54 0.99 -14.01
C ALA A 274 3.38 1.12 -12.72
N ALA A 275 4.40 1.99 -12.73
CA ALA A 275 5.23 2.25 -11.56
C ALA A 275 4.50 3.17 -10.57
N SER A 276 3.53 2.61 -9.88
CA SER A 276 2.65 3.31 -8.94
C SER A 276 2.30 2.41 -7.76
N VAL A 277 1.96 3.03 -6.63
CA VAL A 277 1.51 2.35 -5.41
C VAL A 277 0.35 3.13 -4.84
N SER A 278 -0.64 2.43 -4.29
CA SER A 278 -1.75 3.07 -3.57
C SER A 278 -2.17 2.22 -2.38
N GLY A 279 -2.74 2.82 -1.37
CA GLY A 279 -3.16 2.11 -0.18
C GLY A 279 -3.74 3.00 0.91
N PHE A 280 -3.80 2.42 2.11
CA PHE A 280 -4.32 3.05 3.32
C PHE A 280 -3.19 3.29 4.31
N TYR A 281 -3.42 4.24 5.23
CA TYR A 281 -2.60 4.37 6.43
C TYR A 281 -3.45 4.06 7.65
N LEU A 282 -3.07 3.02 8.40
CA LEU A 282 -3.66 2.68 9.69
C LEU A 282 -2.61 2.93 10.76
N ALA A 283 -2.94 3.76 11.75
CA ALA A 283 -1.96 4.30 12.71
C ALA A 283 -1.80 3.47 13.99
N HIS A 284 -2.74 2.60 14.30
CA HIS A 284 -2.73 1.88 15.58
C HIS A 284 -1.42 1.09 15.76
N PRO A 285 -0.77 1.15 16.95
CA PRO A 285 0.48 0.42 17.19
C PRO A 285 0.37 -1.10 17.05
N GLU A 286 -0.82 -1.66 17.27
CA GLU A 286 -1.06 -3.10 17.13
C GLU A 286 -1.46 -3.51 15.71
N ALA A 287 -1.63 -2.54 14.79
CA ALA A 287 -1.96 -2.85 13.41
C ALA A 287 -0.87 -3.71 12.79
N LYS A 288 -1.28 -4.76 12.07
CA LYS A 288 -0.34 -5.69 11.43
C LYS A 288 -0.95 -6.26 10.15
N TYR A 289 -0.08 -6.69 9.26
CA TYR A 289 -0.45 -7.41 8.04
C TYR A 289 -0.82 -8.85 8.38
N PHE A 290 -1.71 -9.42 7.58
CA PHE A 290 -2.11 -10.81 7.65
C PHE A 290 -2.64 -11.22 6.28
N ASN A 291 -2.81 -12.54 6.09
CA ASN A 291 -3.42 -13.08 4.89
C ASN A 291 -4.88 -13.42 5.21
N VAL A 292 -5.84 -12.80 4.52
CA VAL A 292 -7.25 -13.15 4.66
C VAL A 292 -7.45 -14.65 4.39
N GLY A 293 -6.81 -15.15 3.35
CA GLY A 293 -6.89 -16.56 2.99
C GLY A 293 -8.27 -16.94 2.45
N ARG A 294 -8.65 -18.19 2.67
CA ARG A 294 -9.93 -18.72 2.17
C ARG A 294 -11.11 -18.17 2.96
N ILE A 295 -12.16 -17.76 2.26
CA ILE A 295 -13.41 -17.27 2.84
C ILE A 295 -14.58 -18.17 2.42
N GLY A 296 -15.66 -18.16 3.20
CA GLY A 296 -16.86 -18.93 2.93
C GLY A 296 -17.88 -18.17 2.10
N ASP A 297 -18.86 -18.92 1.57
CA ASP A 297 -19.98 -18.37 0.83
C ASP A 297 -20.76 -17.34 1.64
N ASP A 298 -20.91 -17.56 2.95
CA ASP A 298 -21.60 -16.62 3.83
C ASP A 298 -20.95 -15.23 3.79
N GLN A 299 -19.62 -15.16 3.77
CA GLN A 299 -18.93 -13.88 3.69
C GLN A 299 -19.02 -13.26 2.30
N VAL A 300 -18.98 -14.06 1.24
CA VAL A 300 -19.17 -13.55 -0.12
C VAL A 300 -20.52 -12.88 -0.28
N HIS A 301 -21.59 -13.51 0.21
CA HIS A 301 -22.93 -12.93 0.18
C HIS A 301 -23.05 -11.69 1.06
N ASP A 302 -22.47 -11.71 2.24
CA ASP A 302 -22.43 -10.56 3.16
C ASP A 302 -21.69 -9.38 2.52
N LEU A 303 -20.54 -9.60 1.91
CA LEU A 303 -19.77 -8.56 1.25
C LEU A 303 -20.50 -7.99 0.03
N ALA A 304 -21.14 -8.86 -0.77
CA ALA A 304 -21.95 -8.44 -1.91
C ALA A 304 -23.07 -7.48 -1.47
N GLN A 305 -23.74 -7.81 -0.36
CA GLN A 305 -24.77 -6.97 0.21
C GLN A 305 -24.21 -5.63 0.71
N ARG A 306 -23.09 -5.65 1.44
CA ARG A 306 -22.45 -4.43 1.94
C ARG A 306 -21.99 -3.51 0.81
N GLN A 307 -21.42 -4.06 -0.27
CA GLN A 307 -20.97 -3.30 -1.43
C GLN A 307 -22.10 -2.93 -2.39
N GLY A 308 -23.24 -3.58 -2.30
CA GLY A 308 -24.34 -3.36 -3.24
C GLY A 308 -24.05 -3.89 -4.65
N VAL A 309 -23.32 -5.01 -4.76
CA VAL A 309 -22.94 -5.64 -6.03
C VAL A 309 -23.46 -7.07 -6.12
N ALA A 310 -23.45 -7.65 -7.32
CA ALA A 310 -23.85 -9.04 -7.52
C ALA A 310 -22.81 -10.01 -6.97
N VAL A 311 -23.27 -11.13 -6.39
CA VAL A 311 -22.39 -12.19 -5.86
C VAL A 311 -21.43 -12.70 -6.95
N LYS A 312 -21.91 -12.88 -8.19
CA LYS A 312 -21.08 -13.33 -9.31
C LYS A 312 -19.88 -12.43 -9.57
N ASP A 313 -20.04 -11.12 -9.44
CA ASP A 313 -18.96 -10.17 -9.68
C ASP A 313 -17.90 -10.29 -8.58
N LEU A 314 -18.31 -10.48 -7.33
CA LEU A 314 -17.39 -10.72 -6.22
C LEU A 314 -16.68 -12.06 -6.33
N GLU A 315 -17.37 -13.12 -6.71
CA GLU A 315 -16.75 -14.43 -6.92
C GLU A 315 -15.63 -14.36 -7.94
N ARG A 316 -15.80 -13.54 -8.98
CA ARG A 316 -14.76 -13.31 -9.99
C ARG A 316 -13.57 -12.57 -9.43
N LEU A 317 -13.83 -11.49 -8.67
CA LEU A 317 -12.77 -10.67 -8.06
C LEU A 317 -12.00 -11.41 -6.98
N LEU A 318 -12.68 -12.28 -6.23
CA LEU A 318 -12.12 -12.98 -5.07
C LEU A 318 -11.80 -14.45 -5.34
N ALA A 319 -11.78 -14.86 -6.61
CA ALA A 319 -11.54 -16.25 -6.98
C ALA A 319 -10.38 -16.92 -6.24
N PRO A 320 -9.22 -16.27 -6.04
CA PRO A 320 -8.11 -16.88 -5.29
C PRO A 320 -8.42 -17.17 -3.82
N ASN A 321 -9.47 -16.57 -3.25
CA ASN A 321 -9.85 -16.72 -1.85
C ASN A 321 -11.04 -17.68 -1.63
N LEU A 322 -11.54 -18.29 -2.69
CA LEU A 322 -12.72 -19.17 -2.63
C LEU A 322 -12.40 -20.67 -2.58
#